data_a3ff5dd2a59b0f05eec485884f20e1ba
#
_entry.id   a3ff5dd2a59b0f05eec485884f20e1ba
#
_cell.length_a   1.000
_cell.length_b   1.000
_cell.length_c   1.000
_cell.angle_alpha   90.00
_cell.angle_beta   90.00
_cell.angle_gamma   90.00
#
_symmetry.space_group_name_H-M   'P 1'
#
loop_
_entity.id
_entity.type
_entity.pdbx_description
1 polymer ?
#
loop_
_entity_poly.entity_id
_entity_poly.type
_entity_poly.pdbx_seq_one_letter_code
_entity_poly.pdbx_strand_id
1 'polypeptide(L)'
;TQGVSSAASDVYKRQDWHYLWQPLARHHQVIACDMLGFGDSAKPLEHDYSLLEQADLQQALLAHLGIAEPVHLLAHDYGDSVAQELLARHYEERIDIASCVFLNGGLFPETHRPVLTQKLLLSPLGWMLGRTFSRQGLAKSFRQIFGPQNRPSESVLDDFWSLVQSNDGPRILHKLIGYIPERRARRERWVSAMQRGEVPLRVIDGALDPISGAHMVERYRQLIPRADTVLLPSIGHYPQIEAPLAVLKHYLEFRDNLLSPSSRLACS
;
A
#
# COMPACT_ATOMS: atom_id res chain seq x y z
N THR A 1 -4.74 15.96 -17.89
CA THR A 1 -4.48 15.83 -16.43
C THR A 1 -4.89 14.44 -15.99
N GLN A 2 -3.90 13.59 -15.82
CA GLN A 2 -4.14 12.20 -15.46
C GLN A 2 -4.25 12.09 -13.93
N GLY A 3 -5.31 11.44 -13.44
CA GLY A 3 -5.55 11.20 -12.04
C GLY A 3 -4.55 10.18 -11.47
N VAL A 4 -4.04 10.44 -10.28
CA VAL A 4 -3.33 9.45 -9.48
C VAL A 4 -4.30 8.93 -8.44
N SER A 5 -4.65 7.65 -8.55
CA SER A 5 -5.36 6.97 -7.48
C SER A 5 -4.34 6.34 -6.55
N SER A 6 -4.41 6.70 -5.28
CA SER A 6 -3.66 6.05 -4.23
C SER A 6 -4.61 5.06 -3.55
N ALA A 7 -4.35 3.77 -3.71
CA ALA A 7 -4.92 2.78 -2.82
C ALA A 7 -4.21 2.97 -1.48
N ALA A 8 -4.86 3.75 -0.58
CA ALA A 8 -4.29 4.03 0.72
C ALA A 8 -4.07 2.73 1.48
N SER A 9 -2.90 2.62 2.01
CA SER A 9 -2.50 1.51 2.85
C SER A 9 -2.90 1.73 4.28
N ASP A 10 -2.92 0.67 4.96
CA ASP A 10 -2.87 0.57 6.41
C ASP A 10 -3.90 1.35 7.24
N VAL A 11 -4.08 0.85 8.41
CA VAL A 11 -4.85 1.29 9.57
C VAL A 11 -4.97 2.81 9.72
N TYR A 12 -4.35 3.61 8.83
CA TYR A 12 -4.09 5.03 9.02
C TYR A 12 -4.39 5.82 7.74
N LYS A 13 -5.01 6.99 7.88
CA LYS A 13 -5.49 7.95 6.90
C LYS A 13 -4.49 8.44 5.87
N ARG A 14 -5.02 9.40 5.06
CA ARG A 14 -4.30 10.48 4.36
C ARG A 14 -3.00 10.96 5.03
N GLN A 15 -2.82 10.73 6.33
CA GLN A 15 -1.58 10.97 7.08
C GLN A 15 -0.38 10.25 6.44
N ASP A 16 -0.57 9.07 5.87
CA ASP A 16 0.50 8.33 5.18
C ASP A 16 1.02 9.08 3.96
N TRP A 17 0.17 9.90 3.35
CA TRP A 17 0.46 10.62 2.11
C TRP A 17 0.67 12.11 2.30
N HIS A 18 0.57 12.66 3.51
CA HIS A 18 0.54 14.11 3.73
C HIS A 18 1.79 14.83 3.21
N TYR A 19 2.97 14.21 3.28
CA TYR A 19 4.19 14.79 2.73
C TYR A 19 4.23 14.78 1.19
N LEU A 20 3.53 13.84 0.56
CA LEU A 20 3.49 13.70 -0.89
C LEU A 20 2.29 14.41 -1.53
N TRP A 21 1.24 14.69 -0.74
CA TRP A 21 -0.03 15.20 -1.26
C TRP A 21 0.13 16.49 -2.08
N GLN A 22 0.68 17.53 -1.47
CA GLN A 22 0.86 18.83 -2.12
C GLN A 22 1.81 18.77 -3.33
N PRO A 23 2.97 18.12 -3.26
CA PRO A 23 3.83 17.93 -4.43
C PRO A 23 3.15 17.18 -5.58
N LEU A 24 2.41 16.12 -5.31
CA LEU A 24 1.69 15.35 -6.34
C LEU A 24 0.53 16.15 -6.93
N ALA A 25 -0.23 16.87 -6.11
CA ALA A 25 -1.36 17.68 -6.55
C ALA A 25 -0.99 18.84 -7.49
N ARG A 26 0.28 19.21 -7.55
CA ARG A 26 0.77 20.21 -8.55
C ARG A 26 0.78 19.67 -9.98
N HIS A 27 0.83 18.36 -10.13
CA HIS A 27 1.00 17.68 -11.42
C HIS A 27 -0.18 16.76 -11.78
N HIS A 28 -0.97 16.37 -10.77
CA HIS A 28 -2.02 15.36 -10.91
C HIS A 28 -3.28 15.77 -10.14
N GLN A 29 -4.43 15.27 -10.58
CA GLN A 29 -5.58 15.13 -9.71
C GLN A 29 -5.31 13.95 -8.77
N VAL A 30 -5.15 14.22 -7.48
CA VAL A 30 -4.84 13.19 -6.47
C VAL A 30 -6.13 12.76 -5.77
N ILE A 31 -6.38 11.45 -5.74
CA ILE A 31 -7.54 10.85 -5.08
C ILE A 31 -7.01 9.85 -4.05
N ALA A 32 -7.43 9.99 -2.81
CA ALA A 32 -7.18 9.04 -1.75
C ALA A 32 -8.40 8.98 -0.82
N CYS A 33 -8.75 7.79 -0.38
CA CYS A 33 -9.78 7.59 0.63
C CYS A 33 -9.29 6.69 1.75
N ASP A 34 -9.86 6.86 2.93
CA ASP A 34 -9.70 5.89 3.99
C ASP A 34 -10.46 4.61 3.60
N MET A 35 -9.78 3.50 3.53
CA MET A 35 -10.39 2.21 3.21
C MET A 35 -11.38 1.77 4.31
N LEU A 36 -12.35 0.96 3.97
CA LEU A 36 -13.27 0.39 4.97
C LEU A 36 -12.49 -0.34 6.07
N GLY A 37 -12.74 0.00 7.32
CA GLY A 37 -11.99 -0.50 8.48
C GLY A 37 -10.80 0.37 8.89
N PHE A 38 -10.43 1.39 8.10
CA PHE A 38 -9.25 2.23 8.34
C PHE A 38 -9.62 3.70 8.49
N GLY A 39 -8.74 4.46 9.10
CA GLY A 39 -8.89 5.91 9.23
C GLY A 39 -10.20 6.33 9.89
N ASP A 40 -10.93 7.25 9.27
CA ASP A 40 -12.26 7.69 9.70
C ASP A 40 -13.40 6.96 8.96
N SER A 41 -13.08 6.02 8.05
CA SER A 41 -14.10 5.19 7.43
C SER A 41 -14.81 4.31 8.43
N ALA A 42 -15.98 3.80 8.04
CA ALA A 42 -16.77 2.90 8.87
C ALA A 42 -15.98 1.64 9.26
N LYS A 43 -16.19 1.17 10.48
CA LYS A 43 -15.54 -0.01 11.07
C LYS A 43 -16.58 -0.98 11.65
N PRO A 44 -17.50 -1.52 10.80
CA PRO A 44 -18.55 -2.42 11.28
C PRO A 44 -17.95 -3.68 11.92
N LEU A 45 -18.47 -4.04 13.10
CA LEU A 45 -17.97 -5.19 13.86
C LEU A 45 -18.39 -6.53 13.24
N GLU A 46 -19.60 -6.59 12.69
CA GLU A 46 -20.17 -7.78 12.06
C GLU A 46 -19.90 -7.74 10.54
N HIS A 47 -18.62 -7.61 10.17
CA HIS A 47 -18.22 -7.51 8.78
C HIS A 47 -16.97 -8.35 8.52
N ASP A 48 -16.90 -8.98 7.35
CA ASP A 48 -15.76 -9.75 6.87
C ASP A 48 -14.97 -8.88 5.88
N TYR A 49 -13.92 -8.25 6.38
CA TYR A 49 -13.05 -7.37 5.58
C TYR A 49 -12.25 -8.16 4.56
N SER A 50 -12.25 -7.72 3.32
CA SER A 50 -11.58 -8.37 2.20
C SER A 50 -10.84 -7.37 1.32
N LEU A 51 -9.70 -7.78 0.77
CA LEU A 51 -8.95 -7.00 -0.21
C LEU A 51 -9.72 -6.83 -1.53
N LEU A 52 -10.55 -7.81 -1.89
CA LEU A 52 -11.41 -7.72 -3.07
C LEU A 52 -12.47 -6.64 -2.90
N GLU A 53 -13.11 -6.56 -1.73
CA GLU A 53 -14.09 -5.51 -1.41
C GLU A 53 -13.44 -4.13 -1.43
N GLN A 54 -12.22 -3.98 -0.89
CA GLN A 54 -11.51 -2.70 -0.99
C GLN A 54 -11.30 -2.28 -2.44
N ALA A 55 -10.94 -3.23 -3.32
CA ALA A 55 -10.84 -2.95 -4.75
C ALA A 55 -12.20 -2.57 -5.37
N ASP A 56 -13.31 -3.19 -4.96
CA ASP A 56 -14.67 -2.81 -5.38
C ASP A 56 -14.97 -1.37 -4.97
N LEU A 57 -14.65 -0.99 -3.73
CA LEU A 57 -14.87 0.36 -3.21
C LEU A 57 -14.02 1.40 -3.93
N GLN A 58 -12.76 1.09 -4.26
CA GLN A 58 -11.90 1.97 -5.05
C GLN A 58 -12.48 2.21 -6.46
N GLN A 59 -12.92 1.15 -7.14
CA GLN A 59 -13.56 1.28 -8.45
C GLN A 59 -14.87 2.08 -8.37
N ALA A 60 -15.70 1.82 -7.35
CA ALA A 60 -16.94 2.56 -7.13
C ALA A 60 -16.67 4.06 -6.88
N LEU A 61 -15.61 4.39 -6.12
CA LEU A 61 -15.20 5.78 -5.90
C LEU A 61 -14.79 6.46 -7.20
N LEU A 62 -13.96 5.83 -8.02
CA LEU A 62 -13.54 6.37 -9.32
C LEU A 62 -14.74 6.59 -10.23
N ALA A 63 -15.66 5.63 -10.30
CA ALA A 63 -16.88 5.76 -11.09
C ALA A 63 -17.78 6.90 -10.56
N HIS A 64 -17.94 7.02 -9.24
CA HIS A 64 -18.72 8.11 -8.61
C HIS A 64 -18.14 9.49 -8.92
N LEU A 65 -16.81 9.60 -8.97
CA LEU A 65 -16.10 10.83 -9.32
C LEU A 65 -16.07 11.11 -10.83
N GLY A 66 -16.63 10.22 -11.65
CA GLY A 66 -16.63 10.36 -13.11
C GLY A 66 -15.23 10.22 -13.73
N ILE A 67 -14.32 9.50 -13.09
CA ILE A 67 -12.96 9.27 -13.61
C ILE A 67 -13.03 8.14 -14.64
N ALA A 68 -12.92 8.49 -15.92
CA ALA A 68 -12.92 7.56 -17.05
C ALA A 68 -11.51 7.36 -17.66
N GLU A 69 -10.58 8.27 -17.36
CA GLU A 69 -9.21 8.21 -17.86
C GLU A 69 -8.39 7.13 -17.12
N PRO A 70 -7.35 6.57 -17.79
CA PRO A 70 -6.45 5.63 -17.14
C PRO A 70 -5.81 6.21 -15.89
N VAL A 71 -5.83 5.46 -14.79
CA VAL A 71 -5.33 5.90 -13.47
C VAL A 71 -3.91 5.41 -13.19
N HIS A 72 -3.14 6.22 -12.47
CA HIS A 72 -1.85 5.84 -11.92
C HIS A 72 -2.02 5.46 -10.46
N LEU A 73 -1.62 4.26 -10.09
CA LEU A 73 -1.68 3.77 -8.74
C LEU A 73 -0.36 4.05 -8.01
N LEU A 74 -0.44 4.62 -6.82
CA LEU A 74 0.65 4.69 -5.84
C LEU A 74 0.13 4.06 -4.56
N ALA A 75 0.69 2.94 -4.16
CA ALA A 75 0.18 2.11 -3.09
C ALA A 75 1.26 1.81 -2.04
N HIS A 76 0.84 1.43 -0.83
CA HIS A 76 1.70 1.05 0.28
C HIS A 76 1.07 -0.08 1.08
N ASP A 77 1.86 -1.07 1.52
CA ASP A 77 1.54 -2.23 2.36
C ASP A 77 0.20 -2.94 2.01
N TYR A 78 -0.86 -2.72 2.79
CA TYR A 78 -2.20 -3.27 2.54
C TYR A 78 -2.72 -2.80 1.17
N GLY A 79 -2.48 -1.54 0.86
CA GLY A 79 -2.85 -0.92 -0.41
C GLY A 79 -2.17 -1.57 -1.62
N ASP A 80 -0.97 -2.11 -1.47
CA ASP A 80 -0.28 -2.84 -2.54
C ASP A 80 -1.08 -4.07 -2.98
N SER A 81 -1.70 -4.77 -2.04
CA SER A 81 -2.54 -5.92 -2.37
C SER A 81 -3.85 -5.51 -3.06
N VAL A 82 -4.41 -4.36 -2.67
CA VAL A 82 -5.56 -3.78 -3.38
C VAL A 82 -5.15 -3.36 -4.79
N ALA A 83 -3.97 -2.75 -4.95
CA ALA A 83 -3.45 -2.38 -6.26
C ALA A 83 -3.14 -3.60 -7.14
N GLN A 84 -2.65 -4.71 -6.57
CA GLN A 84 -2.50 -5.97 -7.29
C GLN A 84 -3.84 -6.53 -7.79
N GLU A 85 -4.90 -6.44 -6.98
CA GLU A 85 -6.25 -6.83 -7.41
C GLU A 85 -6.77 -5.91 -8.52
N LEU A 86 -6.60 -4.59 -8.38
CA LEU A 86 -6.99 -3.64 -9.42
C LEU A 86 -6.22 -3.89 -10.73
N LEU A 87 -4.92 -4.23 -10.64
CA LEU A 87 -4.12 -4.60 -11.80
C LEU A 87 -4.64 -5.90 -12.47
N ALA A 88 -5.07 -6.90 -11.68
CA ALA A 88 -5.71 -8.08 -12.24
C ALA A 88 -7.02 -7.74 -12.96
N ARG A 89 -7.81 -6.81 -12.41
CA ARG A 89 -9.06 -6.31 -13.03
C ARG A 89 -8.84 -5.45 -14.27
N HIS A 90 -7.70 -4.78 -14.37
CA HIS A 90 -7.32 -4.09 -15.62
C HIS A 90 -7.28 -5.08 -16.79
N TYR A 91 -6.69 -6.24 -16.59
CA TYR A 91 -6.62 -7.28 -17.59
C TYR A 91 -7.95 -8.04 -17.83
N GLU A 92 -8.95 -7.77 -17.01
CA GLU A 92 -10.35 -8.18 -17.19
C GLU A 92 -11.21 -7.05 -17.79
N GLU A 93 -10.59 -5.94 -18.25
CA GLU A 93 -11.26 -4.77 -18.83
C GLU A 93 -12.26 -4.08 -17.88
N ARG A 94 -12.04 -4.19 -16.58
CA ARG A 94 -12.93 -3.62 -15.54
C ARG A 94 -12.50 -2.25 -15.06
N ILE A 95 -11.25 -1.89 -15.26
CA ILE A 95 -10.64 -0.60 -14.91
C ILE A 95 -9.44 -0.39 -15.83
N ASP A 96 -9.12 0.86 -16.15
CA ASP A 96 -7.93 1.19 -16.93
C ASP A 96 -6.81 1.75 -16.03
N ILE A 97 -5.65 1.07 -16.02
CA ILE A 97 -4.48 1.42 -15.20
C ILE A 97 -3.31 1.79 -16.10
N ALA A 98 -2.85 3.01 -15.98
CA ALA A 98 -1.73 3.54 -16.76
C ALA A 98 -0.35 3.15 -16.17
N SER A 99 -0.24 3.00 -14.88
CA SER A 99 0.97 2.51 -14.18
C SER A 99 0.69 2.20 -12.71
N CYS A 100 1.58 1.41 -12.08
CA CYS A 100 1.48 1.12 -10.66
C CYS A 100 2.84 1.24 -9.97
N VAL A 101 2.89 1.94 -8.83
CA VAL A 101 4.06 2.05 -7.96
C VAL A 101 3.71 1.48 -6.59
N PHE A 102 4.52 0.53 -6.14
CA PHE A 102 4.37 -0.18 -4.86
C PHE A 102 5.42 0.28 -3.85
N LEU A 103 5.01 0.47 -2.60
CA LEU A 103 5.86 0.87 -1.48
C LEU A 103 5.75 -0.14 -0.34
N ASN A 104 6.80 -0.86 -0.03
CA ASN A 104 6.90 -1.79 1.12
C ASN A 104 5.65 -2.66 1.37
N GLY A 105 5.13 -3.28 0.34
CA GLY A 105 3.99 -4.19 0.43
C GLY A 105 4.37 -5.66 0.38
N GLY A 106 3.48 -6.49 0.88
CA GLY A 106 3.63 -7.95 0.85
C GLY A 106 3.20 -8.54 -0.49
N LEU A 107 3.86 -8.16 -1.61
CA LEU A 107 3.51 -8.57 -2.97
C LEU A 107 3.56 -10.09 -3.18
N PHE A 108 4.40 -10.78 -2.41
CA PHE A 108 4.58 -12.22 -2.46
C PHE A 108 4.37 -12.82 -1.07
N PRO A 109 3.30 -13.59 -0.84
CA PRO A 109 3.00 -14.15 0.47
C PRO A 109 4.10 -15.02 1.06
N GLU A 110 4.93 -15.65 0.22
CA GLU A 110 6.07 -16.47 0.62
C GLU A 110 7.23 -15.67 1.22
N THR A 111 7.31 -14.37 0.94
CA THR A 111 8.34 -13.49 1.49
C THR A 111 7.89 -12.75 2.74
N HIS A 112 6.59 -12.72 3.01
CA HIS A 112 6.03 -12.00 4.15
C HIS A 112 6.54 -12.56 5.49
N ARG A 113 7.14 -11.71 6.30
CA ARG A 113 7.69 -12.04 7.63
C ARG A 113 6.85 -11.37 8.72
N PRO A 114 5.75 -11.99 9.16
CA PRO A 114 4.84 -11.37 10.11
C PRO A 114 5.52 -11.11 11.45
N VAL A 115 5.40 -9.89 11.95
CA VAL A 115 5.84 -9.50 13.28
C VAL A 115 4.95 -10.16 14.34
N LEU A 116 5.43 -10.20 15.61
CA LEU A 116 4.73 -10.89 16.67
C LEU A 116 3.28 -10.42 16.87
N THR A 117 3.03 -9.10 16.77
CA THR A 117 1.69 -8.52 16.87
C THR A 117 0.74 -9.08 15.81
N GLN A 118 1.19 -9.21 14.57
CA GLN A 118 0.39 -9.80 13.48
C GLN A 118 0.06 -11.28 13.75
N LYS A 119 1.06 -12.06 14.23
CA LYS A 119 0.84 -13.46 14.59
C LYS A 119 -0.18 -13.62 15.72
N LEU A 120 -0.12 -12.75 16.72
CA LEU A 120 -1.04 -12.77 17.85
C LEU A 120 -2.46 -12.35 17.43
N LEU A 121 -2.61 -11.34 16.58
CA LEU A 121 -3.91 -10.93 16.05
C LEU A 121 -4.56 -12.00 15.17
N LEU A 122 -3.78 -12.82 14.45
CA LEU A 122 -4.28 -13.97 13.68
C LEU A 122 -4.67 -15.16 14.55
N SER A 123 -4.31 -15.18 15.82
CA SER A 123 -4.67 -16.27 16.73
C SER A 123 -6.16 -16.21 17.13
N PRO A 124 -6.75 -17.32 17.64
CA PRO A 124 -8.12 -17.33 18.15
C PRO A 124 -8.41 -16.29 19.24
N LEU A 125 -7.37 -15.79 19.92
CA LEU A 125 -7.46 -14.75 20.96
C LEU A 125 -7.22 -13.33 20.40
N GLY A 126 -7.06 -13.18 19.09
CA GLY A 126 -6.77 -11.89 18.44
C GLY A 126 -7.79 -10.79 18.78
N TRP A 127 -9.06 -11.13 18.94
CA TRP A 127 -10.12 -10.20 19.33
C TRP A 127 -9.89 -9.55 20.70
N MET A 128 -9.30 -10.28 21.66
CA MET A 128 -8.93 -9.74 22.96
C MET A 128 -7.72 -8.81 22.86
N LEU A 129 -6.74 -9.21 22.07
CA LEU A 129 -5.51 -8.44 21.87
C LEU A 129 -5.79 -7.11 21.18
N GLY A 130 -6.68 -7.10 20.18
CA GLY A 130 -7.11 -5.85 19.54
C GLY A 130 -7.64 -4.84 20.56
N ARG A 131 -8.51 -5.28 21.47
CA ARG A 131 -9.09 -4.42 22.52
C ARG A 131 -8.08 -3.87 23.54
N THR A 132 -6.97 -4.55 23.73
CA THR A 132 -5.89 -4.11 24.63
C THR A 132 -4.78 -3.36 23.92
N PHE A 133 -4.91 -3.18 22.60
CA PHE A 133 -3.93 -2.43 21.83
C PHE A 133 -3.88 -0.98 22.32
N SER A 134 -2.69 -0.46 22.48
CA SER A 134 -2.46 0.86 23.09
C SER A 134 -1.48 1.69 22.27
N ARG A 135 -1.46 3.02 22.54
CA ARG A 135 -0.47 3.92 21.94
C ARG A 135 0.97 3.44 22.17
N GLN A 136 1.27 2.91 23.36
CA GLN A 136 2.61 2.35 23.62
C GLN A 136 2.88 1.11 22.77
N GLY A 137 1.85 0.28 22.54
CA GLY A 137 1.92 -0.87 21.63
C GLY A 137 2.22 -0.44 20.20
N LEU A 138 1.54 0.61 19.72
CA LEU A 138 1.80 1.22 18.41
C LEU A 138 3.22 1.76 18.34
N ALA A 139 3.66 2.55 19.32
CA ALA A 139 5.01 3.10 19.38
C ALA A 139 6.09 2.00 19.37
N LYS A 140 5.84 0.88 20.06
CA LYS A 140 6.74 -0.29 20.05
C LYS A 140 6.78 -0.93 18.66
N SER A 141 5.64 -1.08 17.99
CA SER A 141 5.57 -1.61 16.64
C SER A 141 6.32 -0.71 15.65
N PHE A 142 6.10 0.59 15.71
CA PHE A 142 6.77 1.55 14.85
C PHE A 142 8.30 1.55 15.04
N ARG A 143 8.79 1.42 16.28
CA ARG A 143 10.24 1.26 16.52
C ARG A 143 10.85 0.03 15.85
N GLN A 144 10.06 -0.99 15.55
CA GLN A 144 10.54 -2.22 14.90
C GLN A 144 10.54 -2.12 13.37
N ILE A 145 9.61 -1.34 12.79
CA ILE A 145 9.39 -1.31 11.35
C ILE A 145 9.92 -0.05 10.67
N PHE A 146 10.07 1.07 11.38
CA PHE A 146 10.75 2.26 10.87
C PHE A 146 12.26 2.10 10.90
N GLY A 147 12.94 2.77 9.96
CA GLY A 147 14.40 2.87 9.98
C GLY A 147 14.91 3.48 11.29
N PRO A 148 16.04 3.02 11.84
CA PRO A 148 16.51 3.45 13.17
C PRO A 148 16.71 4.96 13.32
N GLN A 149 17.03 5.64 12.22
CA GLN A 149 17.32 7.08 12.18
C GLN A 149 16.09 7.93 11.79
N ASN A 150 15.00 7.28 11.34
CA ASN A 150 13.83 7.96 10.77
C ASN A 150 12.54 7.66 11.55
N ARG A 151 12.67 7.46 12.86
CA ARG A 151 11.52 7.16 13.72
C ARG A 151 10.52 8.32 13.70
N PRO A 152 9.21 8.04 13.69
CA PRO A 152 8.21 9.09 13.71
C PRO A 152 8.33 9.93 14.98
N SER A 153 8.04 11.21 14.87
CA SER A 153 7.92 12.10 16.03
C SER A 153 6.72 11.69 16.91
N GLU A 154 6.67 12.18 18.15
CA GLU A 154 5.53 11.93 19.03
C GLU A 154 4.23 12.49 18.44
N SER A 155 4.26 13.62 17.73
CA SER A 155 3.07 14.16 17.06
C SER A 155 2.55 13.25 15.95
N VAL A 156 3.44 12.72 15.11
CA VAL A 156 3.06 11.75 14.07
C VAL A 156 2.48 10.48 14.71
N LEU A 157 3.09 10.02 15.80
CA LEU A 157 2.57 8.86 16.53
C LEU A 157 1.19 9.11 17.15
N ASP A 158 0.93 10.33 17.65
CA ASP A 158 -0.38 10.72 18.18
C ASP A 158 -1.44 10.79 17.07
N ASP A 159 -1.08 11.32 15.91
CA ASP A 159 -1.95 11.33 14.74
C ASP A 159 -2.33 9.90 14.34
N PHE A 160 -1.37 9.01 14.17
CA PHE A 160 -1.63 7.60 13.89
C PHE A 160 -2.51 6.94 14.96
N TRP A 161 -2.21 7.20 16.23
CA TRP A 161 -2.98 6.63 17.33
C TRP A 161 -4.44 7.12 17.33
N SER A 162 -4.68 8.39 17.05
CA SER A 162 -6.04 8.95 16.95
C SER A 162 -6.88 8.22 15.91
N LEU A 163 -6.26 7.85 14.80
CA LEU A 163 -6.90 7.14 13.70
C LEU A 163 -7.17 5.66 14.01
N VAL A 164 -6.25 5.02 14.72
CA VAL A 164 -6.47 3.67 15.23
C VAL A 164 -7.70 3.64 16.14
N GLN A 165 -7.84 4.65 16.99
CA GLN A 165 -8.96 4.73 17.94
C GLN A 165 -10.29 5.14 17.30
N SER A 166 -10.24 5.88 16.18
CA SER A 166 -11.45 6.35 15.50
C SER A 166 -12.41 5.19 15.21
N ASN A 167 -13.70 5.40 15.45
CA ASN A 167 -14.78 4.44 15.18
C ASN A 167 -14.53 3.03 15.79
N ASP A 168 -14.02 2.96 17.02
CA ASP A 168 -13.72 1.69 17.72
C ASP A 168 -12.73 0.76 17.00
N GLY A 169 -11.78 1.32 16.23
CA GLY A 169 -10.83 0.57 15.40
C GLY A 169 -10.10 -0.59 16.09
N PRO A 170 -9.67 -0.48 17.35
CA PRO A 170 -9.02 -1.59 18.05
C PRO A 170 -9.84 -2.89 18.09
N ARG A 171 -11.17 -2.80 18.02
CA ARG A 171 -12.08 -3.95 18.07
C ARG A 171 -12.06 -4.81 16.80
N ILE A 172 -11.62 -4.23 15.67
CA ILE A 172 -11.62 -4.93 14.37
C ILE A 172 -10.22 -5.32 13.89
N LEU A 173 -9.14 -4.98 14.61
CA LEU A 173 -7.76 -5.28 14.19
C LEU A 173 -7.54 -6.76 13.86
N HIS A 174 -8.15 -7.66 14.65
CA HIS A 174 -8.10 -9.11 14.41
C HIS A 174 -8.84 -9.56 13.14
N LYS A 175 -9.78 -8.75 12.63
CA LYS A 175 -10.47 -9.01 11.37
C LYS A 175 -9.66 -8.46 10.20
N LEU A 176 -9.15 -7.23 10.34
CA LEU A 176 -8.32 -6.61 9.31
C LEU A 176 -7.09 -7.45 8.95
N ILE A 177 -6.45 -8.08 9.94
CA ILE A 177 -5.26 -8.92 9.71
C ILE A 177 -5.56 -10.15 8.83
N GLY A 178 -6.81 -10.44 8.54
CA GLY A 178 -7.28 -11.46 7.61
C GLY A 178 -6.73 -11.32 6.18
N TYR A 179 -6.19 -10.15 5.84
CA TYR A 179 -5.52 -9.96 4.56
C TYR A 179 -4.32 -10.91 4.34
N ILE A 180 -3.67 -11.37 5.41
CA ILE A 180 -2.50 -12.26 5.29
C ILE A 180 -2.88 -13.63 4.67
N PRO A 181 -3.88 -14.36 5.16
CA PRO A 181 -4.36 -15.57 4.48
C PRO A 181 -4.97 -15.27 3.10
N GLU A 182 -5.64 -14.13 2.91
CA GLU A 182 -6.20 -13.76 1.60
C GLU A 182 -5.10 -13.54 0.56
N ARG A 183 -3.99 -12.87 0.89
CA ARG A 183 -2.80 -12.77 0.02
C ARG A 183 -2.32 -14.14 -0.45
N ARG A 184 -2.30 -15.15 0.42
CA ARG A 184 -1.90 -16.52 0.05
C ARG A 184 -2.89 -17.15 -0.93
N ALA A 185 -4.18 -17.01 -0.66
CA ALA A 185 -5.24 -17.56 -1.50
C ALA A 185 -5.27 -16.92 -2.91
N ARG A 186 -4.89 -15.64 -3.02
CA ARG A 186 -4.92 -14.88 -4.28
C ARG A 186 -3.56 -14.74 -4.97
N ARG A 187 -2.51 -15.38 -4.44
CA ARG A 187 -1.14 -15.23 -4.92
C ARG A 187 -1.00 -15.38 -6.44
N GLU A 188 -1.54 -16.44 -6.99
CA GLU A 188 -1.38 -16.74 -8.41
C GLU A 188 -2.02 -15.64 -9.27
N ARG A 189 -3.25 -15.24 -8.95
CA ARG A 189 -3.98 -14.18 -9.63
C ARG A 189 -3.18 -12.89 -9.68
N TRP A 190 -2.67 -12.45 -8.52
CA TRP A 190 -1.99 -11.16 -8.39
C TRP A 190 -0.57 -11.17 -8.96
N VAL A 191 0.17 -12.24 -8.73
CA VAL A 191 1.52 -12.38 -9.30
C VAL A 191 1.45 -12.49 -10.83
N SER A 192 0.53 -13.28 -11.37
CA SER A 192 0.34 -13.39 -12.83
C SER A 192 -0.01 -12.04 -13.46
N ALA A 193 -0.83 -11.21 -12.81
CA ALA A 193 -1.15 -9.88 -13.30
C ALA A 193 0.11 -8.99 -13.41
N MET A 194 0.99 -9.00 -12.39
CA MET A 194 2.25 -8.26 -12.45
C MET A 194 3.22 -8.82 -13.53
N GLN A 195 3.18 -10.12 -13.77
CA GLN A 195 4.06 -10.79 -14.76
C GLN A 195 3.68 -10.49 -16.22
N ARG A 196 2.46 -10.05 -16.51
CA ARG A 196 2.04 -9.69 -17.87
C ARG A 196 2.91 -8.59 -18.48
N GLY A 197 3.34 -7.63 -17.67
CA GLY A 197 4.32 -6.62 -18.05
C GLY A 197 3.82 -5.57 -19.06
N GLU A 198 2.52 -5.50 -19.32
CA GLU A 198 1.90 -4.50 -20.20
C GLU A 198 1.73 -3.16 -19.47
N VAL A 199 1.28 -3.19 -18.21
CA VAL A 199 1.23 -2.01 -17.36
C VAL A 199 2.61 -1.78 -16.74
N PRO A 200 3.20 -0.58 -16.86
CA PRO A 200 4.46 -0.25 -16.22
C PRO A 200 4.36 -0.33 -14.69
N LEU A 201 5.30 -1.05 -14.08
CA LEU A 201 5.35 -1.24 -12.63
C LEU A 201 6.69 -0.76 -12.08
N ARG A 202 6.69 -0.12 -10.90
CA ARG A 202 7.90 0.20 -10.11
C ARG A 202 7.68 -0.17 -8.65
N VAL A 203 8.75 -0.67 -8.01
CA VAL A 203 8.83 -0.83 -6.55
C VAL A 203 9.80 0.21 -6.00
N ILE A 204 9.39 0.94 -4.93
CA ILE A 204 10.25 1.87 -4.20
C ILE A 204 10.19 1.49 -2.71
N ASP A 205 11.15 0.71 -2.24
CA ASP A 205 11.08 0.09 -0.92
C ASP A 205 12.20 0.53 0.02
N GLY A 206 11.88 0.64 1.30
CA GLY A 206 12.84 0.75 2.37
C GLY A 206 13.49 -0.61 2.65
N ALA A 207 14.83 -0.66 2.58
CA ALA A 207 15.59 -1.90 2.70
C ALA A 207 15.53 -2.52 4.09
N LEU A 208 15.36 -1.70 5.13
CA LEU A 208 15.39 -2.11 6.53
C LEU A 208 14.05 -2.62 7.06
N ASP A 209 13.00 -2.58 6.23
CA ASP A 209 11.71 -3.14 6.62
C ASP A 209 11.83 -4.65 6.91
N PRO A 210 11.52 -5.09 8.15
CA PRO A 210 11.60 -6.50 8.51
C PRO A 210 10.48 -7.34 7.86
N ILE A 211 9.38 -6.72 7.40
CA ILE A 211 8.17 -7.37 6.90
C ILE A 211 8.30 -7.65 5.40
N SER A 212 8.60 -6.60 4.62
CA SER A 212 8.60 -6.61 3.16
C SER A 212 9.71 -5.75 2.53
N GLY A 213 10.89 -5.68 3.16
CA GLY A 213 12.02 -4.89 2.65
C GLY A 213 12.84 -5.58 1.56
N ALA A 214 14.17 -5.51 1.67
CA ALA A 214 15.11 -5.99 0.64
C ALA A 214 14.83 -7.42 0.15
N HIS A 215 14.38 -8.32 1.01
CA HIS A 215 14.08 -9.72 0.66
C HIS A 215 12.83 -9.83 -0.24
N MET A 216 11.86 -8.92 -0.13
CA MET A 216 10.71 -8.85 -1.02
C MET A 216 11.13 -8.28 -2.38
N VAL A 217 11.96 -7.24 -2.41
CA VAL A 217 12.49 -6.66 -3.66
C VAL A 217 13.31 -7.68 -4.43
N GLU A 218 14.10 -8.50 -3.74
CA GLU A 218 14.85 -9.57 -4.39
C GLU A 218 13.91 -10.60 -5.05
N ARG A 219 12.82 -10.97 -4.36
CA ARG A 219 11.81 -11.86 -4.93
C ARG A 219 11.09 -11.22 -6.13
N TYR A 220 10.82 -9.92 -6.06
CA TYR A 220 10.24 -9.16 -7.17
C TYR A 220 11.14 -9.24 -8.42
N ARG A 221 12.44 -9.02 -8.25
CA ARG A 221 13.44 -9.11 -9.35
C ARG A 221 13.50 -10.49 -9.97
N GLN A 222 13.29 -11.56 -9.18
CA GLN A 222 13.30 -12.94 -9.67
C GLN A 222 12.05 -13.28 -10.49
N LEU A 223 10.90 -12.72 -10.15
CA LEU A 223 9.61 -13.14 -10.70
C LEU A 223 9.06 -12.19 -11.76
N ILE A 224 9.37 -10.90 -11.68
CA ILE A 224 8.75 -9.90 -12.55
C ILE A 224 9.68 -9.56 -13.71
N PRO A 225 9.21 -9.73 -14.96
CA PRO A 225 9.99 -9.37 -16.14
C PRO A 225 10.31 -7.86 -16.15
N ARG A 226 11.57 -7.54 -16.46
CA ARG A 226 12.03 -6.14 -16.51
C ARG A 226 11.74 -5.36 -15.21
N ALA A 227 12.01 -6.01 -14.06
CA ALA A 227 11.75 -5.47 -12.74
C ALA A 227 12.42 -4.08 -12.56
N ASP A 228 11.59 -3.05 -12.41
CA ASP A 228 12.01 -1.69 -12.07
C ASP A 228 11.91 -1.49 -10.56
N THR A 229 13.04 -1.33 -9.89
CA THR A 229 13.12 -1.30 -8.43
C THR A 229 14.07 -0.24 -7.92
N VAL A 230 13.65 0.48 -6.91
CA VAL A 230 14.45 1.40 -6.10
C VAL A 230 14.47 0.87 -4.67
N LEU A 231 15.66 0.65 -4.11
CA LEU A 231 15.84 0.22 -2.75
C LEU A 231 16.51 1.33 -1.94
N LEU A 232 15.83 1.84 -0.91
CA LEU A 232 16.29 2.93 -0.05
C LEU A 232 17.03 2.33 1.17
N PRO A 233 18.37 2.43 1.26
CA PRO A 233 19.17 1.59 2.16
C PRO A 233 18.92 1.78 3.66
N SER A 234 18.55 3.00 4.10
CA SER A 234 18.40 3.36 5.51
C SER A 234 16.94 3.54 5.95
N ILE A 235 15.99 3.18 5.08
CA ILE A 235 14.56 3.39 5.26
C ILE A 235 13.90 2.08 5.66
N GLY A 236 12.87 2.19 6.52
CA GLY A 236 12.05 1.07 6.97
C GLY A 236 10.78 0.91 6.15
N HIS A 237 9.70 0.58 6.85
CA HIS A 237 8.41 0.20 6.26
C HIS A 237 7.59 1.36 5.69
N TYR A 238 7.84 2.60 6.08
CA TYR A 238 7.06 3.78 5.64
C TYR A 238 7.90 4.76 4.80
N PRO A 239 8.37 4.37 3.60
CA PRO A 239 9.27 5.21 2.81
C PRO A 239 8.66 6.59 2.49
N GLN A 240 7.34 6.69 2.30
CA GLN A 240 6.63 7.94 2.05
C GLN A 240 6.63 8.91 3.24
N ILE A 241 6.88 8.40 4.47
CA ILE A 241 7.02 9.20 5.68
C ILE A 241 8.50 9.40 6.04
N GLU A 242 9.29 8.36 5.93
CA GLU A 242 10.70 8.36 6.33
C GLU A 242 11.60 9.12 5.34
N ALA A 243 11.27 9.07 4.05
CA ALA A 243 12.05 9.68 2.97
C ALA A 243 11.15 10.24 1.85
N PRO A 244 10.20 11.13 2.16
CA PRO A 244 9.18 11.60 1.21
C PRO A 244 9.78 12.20 -0.06
N LEU A 245 10.88 12.96 0.04
CA LEU A 245 11.54 13.57 -1.12
C LEU A 245 12.16 12.53 -2.04
N ALA A 246 12.70 11.44 -1.48
CA ALA A 246 13.26 10.36 -2.28
C ALA A 246 12.13 9.58 -3.01
N VAL A 247 11.04 9.28 -2.31
CA VAL A 247 9.87 8.63 -2.92
C VAL A 247 9.30 9.50 -4.04
N LEU A 248 9.08 10.80 -3.78
CA LEU A 248 8.59 11.74 -4.78
C LEU A 248 9.49 11.80 -6.01
N LYS A 249 10.80 11.94 -5.80
CA LYS A 249 11.79 11.97 -6.89
C LYS A 249 11.66 10.73 -7.76
N HIS A 250 11.73 9.55 -7.17
CA HIS A 250 11.69 8.31 -7.93
C HIS A 250 10.31 8.05 -8.57
N TYR A 251 9.24 8.50 -7.95
CA TYR A 251 7.91 8.47 -8.56
C TYR A 251 7.85 9.35 -9.82
N LEU A 252 8.31 10.60 -9.73
CA LEU A 252 8.28 11.54 -10.87
C LEU A 252 9.22 11.08 -12.00
N GLU A 253 10.43 10.61 -11.69
CA GLU A 253 11.36 10.02 -12.66
C GLU A 253 10.71 8.84 -13.42
N PHE A 254 9.98 7.98 -12.72
CA PHE A 254 9.24 6.90 -13.35
C PHE A 254 8.17 7.43 -14.30
N ARG A 255 7.40 8.42 -13.86
CA ARG A 255 6.35 9.04 -14.68
C ARG A 255 6.91 9.72 -15.93
N ASP A 256 8.01 10.47 -15.80
CA ASP A 256 8.65 11.17 -16.91
C ASP A 256 9.17 10.20 -17.96
N ASN A 257 9.75 9.06 -17.52
CA ASN A 257 10.20 8.01 -18.43
C ASN A 257 9.05 7.39 -19.24
N LEU A 258 7.84 7.29 -18.69
CA LEU A 258 6.67 6.82 -19.42
C LEU A 258 6.15 7.82 -20.47
N LEU A 259 6.40 9.11 -20.25
CA LEU A 259 6.00 10.18 -21.20
C LEU A 259 7.02 10.39 -22.31
N SER A 260 8.23 9.87 -22.19
CA SER A 260 9.32 10.07 -23.15
C SER A 260 9.06 9.32 -24.47
N PRO A 261 9.35 9.93 -25.64
CA PRO A 261 9.06 9.32 -26.97
C PRO A 261 9.74 7.98 -27.19
N SER A 262 10.89 7.72 -26.55
CA SER A 262 11.66 6.47 -26.66
C SER A 262 10.95 5.26 -26.04
N SER A 263 10.03 5.45 -25.11
CA SER A 263 9.25 4.36 -24.50
C SER A 263 8.09 3.86 -25.38
N ARG A 264 7.63 4.68 -26.33
CA ARG A 264 6.53 4.32 -27.26
C ARG A 264 6.96 3.34 -28.36
N LEU A 265 8.27 3.24 -28.66
CA LEU A 265 8.81 2.36 -29.68
C LEU A 265 9.08 0.93 -29.19
N ALA A 266 9.00 0.67 -27.89
CA ALA A 266 9.23 -0.65 -27.30
C ALA A 266 7.96 -1.52 -27.15
N CYS A 267 6.80 -0.96 -27.48
CA CYS A 267 5.47 -1.62 -27.37
C CYS A 267 4.76 -1.81 -28.72
N SER A 268 5.46 -1.55 -29.85
CA SER A 268 4.94 -1.79 -31.20
C SER A 268 5.46 -3.08 -31.84
#